data_3497c3deea42888bfc9d40266d59173d
#
_entry.id   3497c3deea42888bfc9d40266d59173d
#
_cell.length_a   1.000
_cell.length_b   1.000
_cell.length_c   1.000
_cell.angle_alpha   90.00
_cell.angle_beta   90.00
_cell.angle_gamma   90.00
#
_symmetry.space_group_name_H-M   'P 1'
#
loop_
_entity.id
_entity.type
_entity.pdbx_description
1 polymer ?
#
loop_
_entity_poly.entity_id
_entity_poly.type
_entity_poly.pdbx_seq_one_letter_code
_entity_poly.pdbx_strand_id
1 'polypeptide(L)'
;MLFRSIDGLWACGEVAASGLHGANRLASNSLLEAVVMAGFVADSIAGTKAGPLPAPRPVALPAAPDAGPLRAFTSETLGVMRERTGLEAAVAHLQLLAFRGGAVADPALVALLIATAALAREESRGGHWRADFPRPSFAWARHLVQRVDDTGTRVICRAVPLPIASQSIASGA
;
A
#
# COMPACT_ATOMS: atom_id res chain seq x y z
N MET A 1 18.36 0.62 2.05
CA MET A 1 16.90 0.78 1.94
C MET A 1 16.62 2.20 1.47
N LEU A 2 15.95 2.39 0.35
CA LEU A 2 15.63 3.73 -0.17
C LEU A 2 14.30 4.17 0.44
N PHE A 3 14.34 5.17 1.31
CA PHE A 3 13.15 5.82 1.88
C PHE A 3 12.58 6.91 0.96
N ARG A 4 13.12 7.02 -0.25
CA ARG A 4 12.68 7.98 -1.25
C ARG A 4 12.75 7.38 -2.66
N SER A 5 11.76 7.63 -3.45
CA SER A 5 11.72 7.37 -4.89
C SER A 5 11.67 8.66 -5.71
N ILE A 6 11.48 9.78 -5.05
CA ILE A 6 11.45 11.13 -5.63
C ILE A 6 12.50 11.96 -4.90
N ASP A 7 13.35 12.65 -5.64
CA ASP A 7 14.38 13.50 -5.04
C ASP A 7 13.78 14.62 -4.21
N GLY A 8 14.28 14.77 -2.97
CA GLY A 8 13.80 15.76 -2.03
C GLY A 8 12.52 15.37 -1.26
N LEU A 9 11.99 14.15 -1.46
CA LEU A 9 10.85 13.64 -0.70
C LEU A 9 11.23 12.39 0.08
N TRP A 10 11.03 12.39 1.38
CA TRP A 10 11.28 11.26 2.29
C TRP A 10 9.99 10.80 2.94
N ALA A 11 9.93 9.53 3.30
CA ALA A 11 8.81 8.94 4.03
C ALA A 11 9.32 7.98 5.10
N CYS A 12 8.70 7.99 6.28
CA CYS A 12 8.97 7.03 7.36
C CYS A 12 7.69 6.79 8.18
N GLY A 13 7.71 5.76 9.02
CA GLY A 13 6.55 5.35 9.81
C GLY A 13 5.45 4.72 8.95
N GLU A 14 4.21 4.87 9.39
CA GLU A 14 3.06 4.15 8.80
C GLU A 14 2.81 4.47 7.33
N VAL A 15 3.20 5.65 6.87
CA VAL A 15 3.10 6.07 5.46
C VAL A 15 4.13 5.37 4.56
N ALA A 16 5.15 4.75 5.14
CA ALA A 16 6.22 4.10 4.41
C ALA A 16 6.07 2.58 4.38
N ALA A 17 6.23 1.97 3.22
CA ALA A 17 6.23 0.51 3.06
C ALA A 17 7.64 -0.05 3.24
N SER A 18 8.12 -0.13 4.49
CA SER A 18 9.47 -0.62 4.82
C SER A 18 9.67 -2.12 4.60
N GLY A 19 8.57 -2.89 4.58
CA GLY A 19 8.60 -4.36 4.53
C GLY A 19 8.85 -5.03 5.88
N LEU A 20 9.11 -4.28 6.95
CA LEU A 20 9.42 -4.82 8.28
C LEU A 20 8.31 -5.71 8.85
N HIS A 21 7.06 -5.31 8.64
CA HIS A 21 5.92 -5.96 9.28
C HIS A 21 5.44 -7.24 8.59
N GLY A 22 5.96 -7.56 7.42
CA GLY A 22 5.52 -8.74 6.66
C GLY A 22 4.01 -8.75 6.39
N ALA A 23 3.38 -9.89 6.66
CA ALA A 23 1.95 -10.08 6.42
C ALA A 23 1.05 -9.64 7.58
N ASN A 24 1.62 -9.34 8.73
CA ASN A 24 0.87 -8.89 9.90
C ASN A 24 1.75 -8.04 10.83
N ARG A 25 1.33 -6.81 11.08
CA ARG A 25 2.02 -5.88 11.96
C ARG A 25 1.79 -6.24 13.43
N LEU A 26 2.87 -6.35 14.20
CA LEU A 26 2.78 -6.34 15.65
C LEU A 26 2.55 -4.91 16.16
N ALA A 27 1.55 -4.73 17.02
CA ALA A 27 1.05 -3.42 17.42
C ALA A 27 2.16 -2.48 17.97
N SER A 28 3.07 -2.98 18.80
CA SER A 28 4.17 -2.20 19.38
C SER A 28 5.26 -1.81 18.39
N ASN A 29 5.43 -2.57 17.32
CA ASN A 29 6.53 -2.35 16.37
C ASN A 29 6.36 -1.10 15.49
N SER A 30 5.13 -0.61 15.31
CA SER A 30 4.91 0.56 14.47
C SER A 30 5.50 1.85 15.04
N LEU A 31 5.41 2.04 16.36
CA LEU A 31 6.03 3.20 17.01
C LEU A 31 7.55 3.09 16.99
N LEU A 32 8.08 1.91 17.26
CA LEU A 32 9.53 1.66 17.22
C LEU A 32 10.08 1.88 15.81
N GLU A 33 9.41 1.36 14.80
CA GLU A 33 9.77 1.60 13.40
C GLU A 33 9.80 3.09 13.07
N ALA A 34 8.74 3.82 13.45
CA ALA A 34 8.65 5.25 13.15
C ALA A 34 9.83 6.03 13.75
N VAL A 35 10.20 5.75 15.01
CA VAL A 35 11.32 6.40 15.68
C VAL A 35 12.66 6.07 15.02
N VAL A 36 12.93 4.79 14.77
CA VAL A 36 14.20 4.35 14.15
C VAL A 36 14.33 4.89 12.73
N MET A 37 13.27 4.77 11.93
CA MET A 37 13.30 5.22 10.54
C MET A 37 13.36 6.75 10.42
N ALA A 38 12.80 7.50 11.37
CA ALA A 38 12.93 8.95 11.42
C ALA A 38 14.40 9.37 11.60
N GLY A 39 15.17 8.66 12.39
CA GLY A 39 16.62 8.89 12.52
C GLY A 39 17.35 8.75 11.17
N PHE A 40 17.12 7.65 10.45
CA PHE A 40 17.73 7.44 9.12
C PHE A 40 17.30 8.51 8.10
N VAL A 41 16.04 8.94 8.15
CA VAL A 41 15.54 10.01 7.29
C VAL A 41 16.24 11.34 7.64
N ALA A 42 16.38 11.66 8.93
CA ALA A 42 17.06 12.86 9.38
C ALA A 42 18.53 12.90 8.91
N ASP A 43 19.26 11.80 9.06
CA ASP A 43 20.63 11.66 8.58
C ASP A 43 20.72 11.83 7.05
N SER A 44 19.77 11.26 6.32
CA SER A 44 19.71 11.40 4.86
C SER A 44 19.44 12.83 4.43
N ILE A 45 18.57 13.55 5.13
CA ILE A 45 18.28 14.97 4.88
C ILE A 45 19.53 15.81 5.17
N ALA A 46 20.19 15.59 6.33
CA ALA A 46 21.38 16.32 6.72
C ALA A 46 22.54 16.15 5.72
N GLY A 47 22.67 14.97 5.12
CA GLY A 47 23.65 14.68 4.06
C GLY A 47 23.28 15.21 2.67
N THR A 48 22.08 15.76 2.50
CA THR A 48 21.62 16.25 1.20
C THR A 48 21.96 17.74 1.04
N LYS A 49 22.67 18.08 -0.03
CA LYS A 49 22.92 19.49 -0.36
C LYS A 49 21.62 20.12 -0.86
N ALA A 50 21.09 21.05 -0.07
CA ALA A 50 19.96 21.86 -0.51
C ALA A 50 20.40 22.78 -1.66
N GLY A 51 19.81 22.60 -2.83
CA GLY A 51 19.87 23.58 -3.91
C GLY A 51 18.85 24.71 -3.68
N PRO A 52 18.93 25.80 -4.46
CA PRO A 52 17.90 26.84 -4.41
C PRO A 52 16.54 26.22 -4.77
N LEU A 53 15.61 26.30 -3.82
CA LEU A 53 14.24 25.84 -4.06
C LEU A 53 13.50 26.87 -4.93
N PRO A 54 12.80 26.45 -5.98
CA PRO A 54 11.91 27.35 -6.70
C PRO A 54 10.81 27.84 -5.76
N ALA A 55 10.38 29.09 -5.91
CA ALA A 55 9.28 29.62 -5.13
C ALA A 55 8.04 28.70 -5.27
N PRO A 56 7.35 28.36 -4.18
CA PRO A 56 6.17 27.52 -4.26
C PRO A 56 5.11 28.20 -5.12
N ARG A 57 4.58 27.47 -6.10
CA ARG A 57 3.46 27.94 -6.90
C ARG A 57 2.16 27.57 -6.19
N PRO A 58 1.20 28.47 -6.05
CA PRO A 58 -0.13 28.13 -5.58
C PRO A 58 -0.74 27.05 -6.48
N VAL A 59 -1.11 25.94 -5.92
CA VAL A 59 -1.86 24.89 -6.62
C VAL A 59 -3.25 24.86 -6.02
N ALA A 60 -4.28 24.92 -6.87
CA ALA A 60 -5.65 24.70 -6.41
C ALA A 60 -5.73 23.27 -5.86
N LEU A 61 -6.07 23.14 -4.59
CA LEU A 61 -6.30 21.84 -4.00
C LEU A 61 -7.58 21.24 -4.56
N PRO A 62 -7.59 19.93 -4.90
CA PRO A 62 -8.82 19.25 -5.27
C PRO A 62 -9.82 19.30 -4.10
N ALA A 63 -11.10 19.06 -4.40
CA ALA A 63 -12.12 18.91 -3.37
C ALA A 63 -11.70 17.84 -2.34
N ALA A 64 -12.00 18.10 -1.07
CA ALA A 64 -11.67 17.14 -0.02
C ALA A 64 -12.31 15.77 -0.32
N PRO A 65 -11.54 14.66 -0.22
CA PRO A 65 -12.07 13.32 -0.43
C PRO A 65 -13.16 12.99 0.59
N ASP A 66 -14.23 12.31 0.15
CA ASP A 66 -15.29 11.82 1.01
C ASP A 66 -15.40 10.29 0.95
N ALA A 67 -15.00 9.62 2.02
CA ALA A 67 -15.11 8.18 2.17
C ALA A 67 -16.45 7.74 2.80
N GLY A 68 -17.28 8.68 3.27
CA GLY A 68 -18.56 8.39 3.95
C GLY A 68 -19.43 7.39 3.20
N PRO A 69 -19.72 7.62 1.91
CA PRO A 69 -20.56 6.73 1.11
C PRO A 69 -20.02 5.30 0.95
N LEU A 70 -18.72 5.09 1.14
CA LEU A 70 -18.09 3.78 0.95
C LEU A 70 -17.98 2.96 2.23
N ARG A 71 -18.10 3.55 3.41
CA ARG A 71 -17.78 2.91 4.69
C ARG A 71 -18.55 1.62 4.94
N ALA A 72 -19.88 1.65 4.79
CA ALA A 72 -20.72 0.46 5.01
C ALA A 72 -20.36 -0.65 4.03
N PHE A 73 -20.29 -0.32 2.75
CA PHE A 73 -19.97 -1.25 1.68
C PHE A 73 -18.59 -1.89 1.84
N THR A 74 -17.56 -1.10 2.14
CA THR A 74 -16.20 -1.63 2.35
C THR A 74 -16.07 -2.44 3.62
N SER A 75 -16.82 -2.11 4.69
CA SER A 75 -16.84 -2.91 5.92
C SER A 75 -17.44 -4.30 5.67
N GLU A 76 -18.46 -4.38 4.84
CA GLU A 76 -19.11 -5.63 4.48
C GLU A 76 -18.25 -6.49 3.53
N THR A 77 -17.71 -5.89 2.47
CA THR A 77 -17.04 -6.62 1.37
C THR A 77 -15.53 -6.81 1.58
N LEU A 78 -14.87 -5.87 2.26
CA LEU A 78 -13.41 -5.86 2.50
C LEU A 78 -13.04 -6.04 3.97
N GLY A 79 -14.00 -6.38 4.82
CA GLY A 79 -13.81 -6.64 6.24
C GLY A 79 -12.82 -7.77 6.53
N VAL A 80 -12.88 -8.31 7.76
CA VAL A 80 -11.91 -9.32 8.22
C VAL A 80 -12.05 -10.64 7.45
N MET A 81 -13.28 -11.09 7.24
CA MET A 81 -13.56 -12.33 6.50
C MET A 81 -13.97 -11.99 5.07
N ARG A 82 -13.23 -12.51 4.13
CA ARG A 82 -13.42 -12.24 2.69
C ARG A 82 -13.64 -13.53 1.93
N GLU A 83 -14.37 -13.43 0.86
CA GLU A 83 -14.57 -14.53 -0.11
C GLU A 83 -14.61 -13.98 -1.53
N ARG A 84 -14.46 -14.87 -2.51
CA ARG A 84 -14.40 -14.50 -3.93
C ARG A 84 -15.58 -13.65 -4.37
N THR A 85 -16.79 -14.08 -4.09
CA THR A 85 -18.02 -13.41 -4.54
C THR A 85 -18.13 -11.98 -4.06
N GLY A 86 -17.86 -11.75 -2.76
CA GLY A 86 -17.86 -10.40 -2.17
C GLY A 86 -16.76 -9.52 -2.75
N LEU A 87 -15.57 -10.09 -2.96
CA LEU A 87 -14.43 -9.35 -3.54
C LEU A 87 -14.65 -8.99 -5.02
N GLU A 88 -15.24 -9.88 -5.82
CA GLU A 88 -15.59 -9.60 -7.21
C GLU A 88 -16.64 -8.49 -7.32
N ALA A 89 -17.66 -8.53 -6.47
CA ALA A 89 -18.65 -7.46 -6.37
C ALA A 89 -18.01 -6.13 -5.94
N ALA A 90 -17.09 -6.18 -4.98
CA ALA A 90 -16.34 -5.00 -4.52
C ALA A 90 -15.50 -4.40 -5.67
N VAL A 91 -14.74 -5.20 -6.38
CA VAL A 91 -13.93 -4.74 -7.52
C VAL A 91 -14.82 -4.09 -8.58
N ALA A 92 -15.92 -4.74 -8.97
CA ALA A 92 -16.82 -4.21 -9.99
C ALA A 92 -17.43 -2.85 -9.58
N HIS A 93 -17.90 -2.73 -8.35
CA HIS A 93 -18.51 -1.49 -7.85
C HIS A 93 -17.49 -0.36 -7.70
N LEU A 94 -16.36 -0.64 -7.06
CA LEU A 94 -15.31 0.34 -6.80
C LEU A 94 -14.63 0.81 -8.08
N GLN A 95 -14.48 -0.06 -9.08
CA GLN A 95 -13.99 0.31 -10.41
C GLN A 95 -14.80 1.45 -11.04
N LEU A 96 -16.12 1.39 -10.92
CA LEU A 96 -16.99 2.42 -11.46
C LEU A 96 -16.84 3.76 -10.74
N LEU A 97 -16.66 3.73 -9.41
CA LEU A 97 -16.55 4.94 -8.60
C LEU A 97 -15.17 5.59 -8.71
N ALA A 98 -14.10 4.78 -8.73
CA ALA A 98 -12.72 5.25 -8.75
C ALA A 98 -12.39 6.13 -9.96
N PHE A 99 -13.02 5.87 -11.11
CA PHE A 99 -12.70 6.55 -12.35
C PHE A 99 -13.81 7.49 -12.85
N ARG A 100 -14.84 7.75 -12.04
CA ARG A 100 -15.88 8.73 -12.36
C ARG A 100 -15.55 10.17 -11.97
N GLY A 101 -14.53 10.35 -11.14
CA GLY A 101 -14.20 11.65 -10.54
C GLY A 101 -15.12 12.01 -9.36
N GLY A 102 -14.90 13.20 -8.80
CA GLY A 102 -15.62 13.68 -7.61
C GLY A 102 -14.98 13.23 -6.29
N ALA A 103 -15.56 13.66 -5.17
CA ALA A 103 -14.99 13.49 -3.83
C ALA A 103 -14.84 12.02 -3.40
N VAL A 104 -15.60 11.11 -3.98
CA VAL A 104 -15.56 9.68 -3.66
C VAL A 104 -14.50 8.90 -4.47
N ALA A 105 -13.96 9.48 -5.54
CA ALA A 105 -13.08 8.79 -6.48
C ALA A 105 -11.79 8.29 -5.83
N ASP A 106 -11.06 9.15 -5.10
CA ASP A 106 -9.81 8.76 -4.43
C ASP A 106 -10.03 7.70 -3.36
N PRO A 107 -11.01 7.83 -2.43
CA PRO A 107 -11.34 6.74 -1.50
C PRO A 107 -11.72 5.43 -2.21
N ALA A 108 -12.49 5.52 -3.31
CA ALA A 108 -12.85 4.34 -4.09
C ALA A 108 -11.64 3.69 -4.77
N LEU A 109 -10.68 4.48 -5.26
CA LEU A 109 -9.45 3.97 -5.85
C LEU A 109 -8.61 3.22 -4.80
N VAL A 110 -8.46 3.77 -3.59
CA VAL A 110 -7.76 3.09 -2.50
C VAL A 110 -8.45 1.77 -2.15
N ALA A 111 -9.77 1.78 -1.99
CA ALA A 111 -10.54 0.57 -1.72
C ALA A 111 -10.45 -0.45 -2.87
N LEU A 112 -10.42 0.00 -4.13
CA LEU A 112 -10.24 -0.84 -5.32
C LEU A 112 -8.86 -1.53 -5.32
N LEU A 113 -7.80 -0.82 -4.97
CA LEU A 113 -6.46 -1.41 -4.82
C LEU A 113 -6.48 -2.53 -3.77
N ILE A 114 -7.11 -2.30 -2.62
CA ILE A 114 -7.25 -3.30 -1.56
C ILE A 114 -8.06 -4.51 -2.05
N ALA A 115 -9.22 -4.27 -2.68
CA ALA A 115 -10.10 -5.33 -3.19
C ALA A 115 -9.41 -6.19 -4.24
N THR A 116 -8.72 -5.56 -5.20
CA THR A 116 -8.01 -6.24 -6.28
C THR A 116 -6.86 -7.09 -5.74
N ALA A 117 -6.09 -6.59 -4.76
CA ALA A 117 -5.04 -7.37 -4.13
C ALA A 117 -5.61 -8.55 -3.33
N ALA A 118 -6.70 -8.33 -2.59
CA ALA A 118 -7.35 -9.36 -1.80
C ALA A 118 -7.97 -10.46 -2.67
N LEU A 119 -8.56 -10.08 -3.81
CA LEU A 119 -9.11 -11.03 -4.79
C LEU A 119 -8.01 -11.87 -5.44
N ALA A 120 -6.91 -11.22 -5.84
CA ALA A 120 -5.78 -11.89 -6.48
C ALA A 120 -5.05 -12.86 -5.56
N ARG A 121 -5.01 -12.60 -4.24
CA ARG A 121 -4.31 -13.45 -3.27
C ARG A 121 -5.18 -14.61 -2.79
N GLU A 122 -4.97 -15.78 -3.35
CA GLU A 122 -5.72 -17.01 -3.05
C GLU A 122 -5.06 -17.80 -1.90
N GLU A 123 -4.97 -17.17 -0.74
CA GLU A 123 -4.49 -17.77 0.51
C GLU A 123 -5.01 -16.96 1.71
N SER A 124 -4.82 -17.48 2.93
CA SER A 124 -4.93 -16.71 4.16
C SER A 124 -3.54 -16.59 4.79
N ARG A 125 -3.11 -15.32 5.10
CA ARG A 125 -1.78 -15.06 5.68
C ARG A 125 -1.78 -13.75 6.47
N GLY A 126 -1.39 -13.80 7.74
CA GLY A 126 -1.34 -12.64 8.61
C GLY A 126 -2.73 -12.00 8.76
N GLY A 127 -2.84 -10.71 8.45
CA GLY A 127 -4.12 -9.98 8.49
C GLY A 127 -5.04 -10.23 7.29
N HIS A 128 -4.59 -10.99 6.28
CA HIS A 128 -5.40 -11.34 5.12
C HIS A 128 -6.09 -12.68 5.33
N TRP A 129 -7.41 -12.69 5.44
CA TRP A 129 -8.22 -13.89 5.61
C TRP A 129 -9.21 -14.07 4.46
N ARG A 130 -9.15 -15.27 3.83
CA ARG A 130 -10.05 -15.72 2.76
C ARG A 130 -10.77 -16.97 3.21
N ALA A 131 -12.10 -16.93 3.31
CA ALA A 131 -12.91 -18.09 3.70
C ALA A 131 -12.81 -19.24 2.66
N ASP A 132 -12.69 -18.89 1.39
CA ASP A 132 -12.51 -19.83 0.27
C ASP A 132 -11.06 -20.36 0.14
N PHE A 133 -10.07 -19.71 0.76
CA PHE A 133 -8.67 -20.13 0.80
C PHE A 133 -8.10 -20.01 2.24
N PRO A 134 -8.55 -20.81 3.22
CA PRO A 134 -8.28 -20.59 4.64
C PRO A 134 -6.85 -20.92 5.09
N ARG A 135 -6.00 -21.41 4.21
CA ARG A 135 -4.63 -21.84 4.53
C ARG A 135 -3.60 -20.99 3.80
N PRO A 136 -2.41 -20.75 4.41
CA PRO A 136 -1.31 -20.14 3.70
C PRO A 136 -0.78 -21.08 2.61
N SER A 137 -0.30 -20.49 1.52
CA SER A 137 0.29 -21.20 0.39
C SER A 137 1.71 -20.69 0.14
N PHE A 138 2.66 -21.62 -0.07
CA PHE A 138 4.04 -21.26 -0.40
C PHE A 138 4.12 -20.53 -1.75
N ALA A 139 3.24 -20.85 -2.69
CA ALA A 139 3.15 -20.16 -3.96
C ALA A 139 2.87 -18.65 -3.82
N TRP A 140 2.26 -18.24 -2.71
CA TRP A 140 1.95 -16.85 -2.39
C TRP A 140 2.97 -16.17 -1.46
N ALA A 141 4.12 -16.80 -1.17
CA ALA A 141 5.23 -16.14 -0.46
C ALA A 141 5.90 -15.10 -1.38
N ARG A 142 5.15 -14.06 -1.74
CA ARG A 142 5.54 -12.98 -2.68
C ARG A 142 4.75 -11.71 -2.42
N HIS A 143 5.27 -10.57 -2.87
CA HIS A 143 4.54 -9.31 -2.86
C HIS A 143 3.53 -9.23 -4.02
N LEU A 144 2.49 -8.44 -3.81
CA LEU A 144 1.62 -7.95 -4.88
C LEU A 144 1.97 -6.50 -5.16
N VAL A 145 2.19 -6.18 -6.42
CA VAL A 145 2.42 -4.83 -6.90
C VAL A 145 1.25 -4.43 -7.77
N GLN A 146 0.73 -3.25 -7.53
CA GLN A 146 -0.41 -2.72 -8.25
C GLN A 146 -0.08 -1.37 -8.88
N ARG A 147 -0.67 -1.11 -10.01
CA ARG A 147 -0.65 0.19 -10.67
C ARG A 147 -1.97 0.42 -11.40
N VAL A 148 -2.29 1.68 -11.64
CA VAL A 148 -3.31 2.02 -12.63
C VAL A 148 -2.68 1.81 -14.01
N ASP A 149 -3.44 1.30 -14.95
CA ASP A 149 -2.97 1.08 -16.32
C ASP A 149 -2.68 2.40 -17.06
N ASP A 150 -2.08 2.30 -18.22
CA ASP A 150 -1.64 3.45 -19.00
C ASP A 150 -2.83 4.28 -19.56
N THR A 151 -4.04 3.71 -19.55
CA THR A 151 -5.28 4.41 -19.93
C THR A 151 -5.89 5.19 -18.76
N GLY A 152 -5.42 4.98 -17.53
CA GLY A 152 -5.95 5.62 -16.34
C GLY A 152 -7.35 5.12 -15.93
N THR A 153 -7.76 3.94 -16.38
CA THR A 153 -9.13 3.45 -16.18
C THR A 153 -9.24 2.12 -15.45
N ARG A 154 -8.11 1.44 -15.16
CA ARG A 154 -8.09 0.11 -14.59
C ARG A 154 -6.91 -0.12 -13.66
N VAL A 155 -7.13 -0.88 -12.60
CA VAL A 155 -6.05 -1.37 -11.72
C VAL A 155 -5.50 -2.70 -12.26
N ILE A 156 -4.18 -2.76 -12.41
CA ILE A 156 -3.43 -3.98 -12.74
C ILE A 156 -2.73 -4.46 -11.47
N CYS A 157 -2.87 -5.75 -11.15
CA CYS A 157 -2.22 -6.41 -10.03
C CYS A 157 -1.34 -7.55 -10.53
N ARG A 158 -0.09 -7.62 -10.05
CA ARG A 158 0.82 -8.72 -10.35
C ARG A 158 1.57 -9.18 -9.12
N ALA A 159 1.85 -10.49 -9.03
CA ALA A 159 2.72 -11.04 -8.02
C ALA A 159 4.19 -10.86 -8.44
N VAL A 160 5.03 -10.44 -7.50
CA VAL A 160 6.48 -10.33 -7.69
C VAL A 160 7.21 -11.11 -6.59
N PRO A 161 8.37 -11.72 -6.88
CA PRO A 161 9.16 -12.41 -5.86
C PRO A 161 9.49 -11.47 -4.69
N LEU A 162 9.62 -12.05 -3.50
CA LEU A 162 10.19 -11.32 -2.38
C LEU A 162 11.63 -10.92 -2.74
N PRO A 163 12.08 -9.70 -2.40
CA PRO A 163 13.47 -9.36 -2.55
C PRO A 163 14.30 -10.38 -1.75
N ILE A 164 15.28 -11.00 -2.40
CA ILE A 164 16.25 -11.84 -1.71
C ILE A 164 16.97 -10.88 -0.76
N ALA A 165 16.79 -11.07 0.54
CA ALA A 165 17.64 -10.38 1.51
C ALA A 165 19.07 -10.71 1.12
N SER A 166 19.82 -9.72 0.67
CA SER A 166 21.23 -9.89 0.37
C SER A 166 21.89 -10.43 1.63
N GLN A 167 22.29 -11.69 1.58
CA GLN A 167 23.14 -12.32 2.59
C GLN A 167 24.52 -11.66 2.52
N SER A 168 24.64 -10.48 3.08
CA SER A 168 25.93 -9.81 3.31
C SER A 168 26.06 -9.38 4.77
N ILE A 169 25.81 -10.34 5.68
CA ILE A 169 26.29 -10.25 7.05
C ILE A 169 26.94 -11.60 7.37
N ALA A 170 28.09 -11.87 6.83
CA ALA A 170 29.04 -12.86 7.33
C ALA A 170 30.31 -12.85 6.50
N SER A 171 31.14 -11.83 6.63
CA SER A 171 32.59 -11.97 6.48
C SER A 171 33.25 -10.71 7.04
N GLY A 172 33.37 -10.72 8.35
CA GLY A 172 34.11 -9.74 9.14
C GLY A 172 34.44 -10.37 10.44
N ALA A 173 35.33 -11.37 10.41
CA ALA A 173 36.14 -11.77 11.55
C ALA A 173 37.49 -11.10 11.44
#